data_c9e1d3f2260f73e4aeb92e414f4665bb
#
_entry.id   c9e1d3f2260f73e4aeb92e414f4665bb
#
_cell.length_a   1.000
_cell.length_b   1.000
_cell.length_c   1.000
_cell.angle_alpha   90.00
_cell.angle_beta   90.00
_cell.angle_gamma   90.00
#
_symmetry.space_group_name_H-M   'P 1'
#
loop_
_entity.id
_entity.type
_entity.pdbx_description
1 polymer ?
#
loop_
_entity_poly.entity_id
_entity_poly.type
_entity_poly.pdbx_seq_one_letter_code
_entity_poly.pdbx_strand_id
1 'polypeptide(L)'
;TAAEYFAGEHNQKVLVLLTDMTSYADALAIVSNRMDQIPSKDSMPGSLYSDLAKIYEKAVQFPAGGSITIIAVTTLSGGDITHAVPDNTGYITEGQLFLRRDSDIGKVIVDPFRSLSRLKQLVTGKKTRKDHPQVMNAAVRLYADAANAKTKLENGFDLTNYDERTLAFAKDYSNQLLAIDVNLDTTEMLDVAWSLFGKYFRPEEVNIKKELVDEFWPQSEN
;
A
#
# COMPACT_ATOMS: atom_id res chain seq x y z
N THR A 1 18.13 0.98 19.24
CA THR A 1 19.24 0.35 19.99
C THR A 1 19.09 -1.15 20.09
N ALA A 2 17.99 -1.73 20.64
CA ALA A 2 17.86 -3.20 20.75
C ALA A 2 17.85 -3.87 19.36
N ALA A 3 17.08 -3.34 18.39
CA ALA A 3 17.04 -3.87 17.02
C ALA A 3 18.42 -3.82 16.33
N GLU A 4 19.17 -2.75 16.51
CA GLU A 4 20.52 -2.57 15.98
C GLU A 4 21.48 -3.64 16.55
N TYR A 5 21.37 -3.92 17.85
CA TYR A 5 22.19 -4.96 18.51
C TYR A 5 21.87 -6.35 17.93
N PHE A 6 20.61 -6.75 17.84
CA PHE A 6 20.23 -8.05 17.29
C PHE A 6 20.57 -8.19 15.80
N ALA A 7 20.39 -7.14 15.04
CA ALA A 7 20.70 -7.19 13.61
C ALA A 7 22.22 -7.13 13.33
N GLY A 8 22.97 -6.27 14.04
CA GLY A 8 24.39 -6.08 13.81
C GLY A 8 25.27 -7.17 14.44
N GLU A 9 25.04 -7.48 15.73
CA GLU A 9 25.89 -8.43 16.44
C GLU A 9 25.45 -9.88 16.28
N HIS A 10 24.15 -10.13 16.11
CA HIS A 10 23.60 -11.48 16.01
C HIS A 10 23.11 -11.86 14.59
N ASN A 11 23.30 -11.00 13.60
CA ASN A 11 22.87 -11.20 12.20
C ASN A 11 21.39 -11.59 12.04
N GLN A 12 20.53 -11.12 12.94
CA GLN A 12 19.10 -11.41 12.91
C GLN A 12 18.34 -10.47 11.98
N LYS A 13 17.25 -10.98 11.41
CA LYS A 13 16.24 -10.14 10.72
C LYS A 13 15.24 -9.65 11.75
N VAL A 14 15.24 -8.34 12.02
CA VAL A 14 14.46 -7.73 13.08
C VAL A 14 13.33 -6.90 12.47
N LEU A 15 12.09 -7.12 12.93
CA LEU A 15 10.95 -6.28 12.61
C LEU A 15 10.66 -5.35 13.80
N VAL A 16 10.62 -4.05 13.54
CA VAL A 16 10.27 -3.02 14.52
C VAL A 16 8.91 -2.45 14.17
N LEU A 17 7.96 -2.55 15.10
CA LEU A 17 6.63 -1.95 14.97
C LEU A 17 6.54 -0.70 15.83
N LEU A 18 6.49 0.47 15.17
CA LEU A 18 6.28 1.76 15.82
C LEU A 18 4.79 2.09 15.75
N THR A 19 4.05 1.68 16.77
CA THR A 19 2.58 1.59 16.73
C THR A 19 1.86 2.94 16.76
N ASP A 20 2.52 4.04 17.17
CA ASP A 20 1.92 5.38 17.19
C ASP A 20 2.98 6.49 17.09
N MET A 21 3.30 6.85 15.85
CA MET A 21 4.22 7.95 15.59
C MET A 21 3.54 9.32 15.65
N THR A 22 2.23 9.37 15.61
CA THR A 22 1.47 10.61 15.82
C THR A 22 1.58 11.05 17.27
N SER A 23 1.31 10.17 18.22
CA SER A 23 1.51 10.46 19.65
C SER A 23 2.97 10.80 20.00
N TYR A 24 3.94 10.17 19.32
CA TYR A 24 5.35 10.57 19.47
C TYR A 24 5.60 12.02 19.04
N ALA A 25 5.07 12.42 17.87
CA ALA A 25 5.19 13.77 17.35
C ALA A 25 4.48 14.81 18.22
N ASP A 26 3.31 14.47 18.75
CA ASP A 26 2.58 15.33 19.70
C ASP A 26 3.39 15.56 20.99
N ALA A 27 4.03 14.52 21.50
CA ALA A 27 4.93 14.64 22.66
C ALA A 27 6.14 15.55 22.35
N LEU A 28 6.73 15.43 21.15
CA LEU A 28 7.80 16.35 20.72
C LEU A 28 7.31 17.79 20.65
N ALA A 29 6.11 18.04 20.15
CA ALA A 29 5.53 19.38 20.07
C ALA A 29 5.35 20.00 21.47
N ILE A 30 4.90 19.21 22.44
CA ILE A 30 4.77 19.66 23.83
C ILE A 30 6.14 20.06 24.42
N VAL A 31 7.18 19.27 24.20
CA VAL A 31 8.54 19.55 24.68
C VAL A 31 9.09 20.82 23.99
N SER A 32 8.96 20.91 22.67
CA SER A 32 9.42 22.06 21.87
C SER A 32 8.76 23.37 22.33
N ASN A 33 7.45 23.35 22.58
CA ASN A 33 6.72 24.52 23.08
C ASN A 33 7.19 24.96 24.48
N ARG A 34 7.55 24.01 25.35
CA ARG A 34 8.13 24.33 26.69
C ARG A 34 9.55 24.91 26.61
N MET A 35 10.21 24.69 25.45
CA MET A 35 11.53 25.26 25.18
C MET A 35 11.45 26.57 24.38
N ASP A 36 10.28 27.18 24.31
CA ASP A 36 9.99 28.43 23.57
C ASP A 36 10.41 28.40 22.09
N GLN A 37 10.37 27.21 21.47
CA GLN A 37 10.66 27.08 20.03
C GLN A 37 9.43 27.46 19.20
N ILE A 38 9.66 28.15 18.09
CA ILE A 38 8.59 28.57 17.18
C ILE A 38 8.02 27.34 16.46
N PRO A 39 6.70 27.08 16.56
CA PRO A 39 6.05 26.00 15.83
C PRO A 39 6.14 26.18 14.30
N SER A 40 6.21 25.07 13.58
CA SER A 40 6.12 24.98 12.13
C SER A 40 4.71 24.58 11.69
N LYS A 41 4.58 23.94 10.51
CA LYS A 41 3.34 23.43 9.96
C LYS A 41 2.58 22.54 10.97
N ASP A 42 1.27 22.69 11.04
CA ASP A 42 0.36 21.93 11.92
C ASP A 42 0.73 22.00 13.41
N SER A 43 1.31 23.12 13.85
CA SER A 43 1.80 23.34 15.22
C SER A 43 2.90 22.35 15.67
N MET A 44 3.54 21.65 14.74
CA MET A 44 4.63 20.73 15.00
C MET A 44 5.98 21.45 15.12
N PRO A 45 6.98 20.87 15.84
CA PRO A 45 8.31 21.45 15.94
C PRO A 45 9.01 21.49 14.58
N GLY A 46 9.82 22.53 14.37
CA GLY A 46 10.62 22.66 13.13
C GLY A 46 11.62 21.50 12.93
N SER A 47 11.99 20.80 13.99
CA SER A 47 12.87 19.62 13.96
C SER A 47 12.14 18.30 13.63
N LEU A 48 10.80 18.29 13.47
CA LEU A 48 10.02 17.06 13.31
C LEU A 48 10.59 16.11 12.25
N TYR A 49 10.92 16.63 11.06
CA TYR A 49 11.48 15.83 9.99
C TYR A 49 12.78 15.12 10.44
N SER A 50 13.72 15.87 11.00
CA SER A 50 15.01 15.31 11.44
C SER A 50 14.87 14.34 12.61
N ASP A 51 13.90 14.54 13.49
CA ASP A 51 13.65 13.64 14.62
C ASP A 51 13.02 12.32 14.16
N LEU A 52 12.09 12.36 13.21
CA LEU A 52 11.54 11.17 12.57
C LEU A 52 12.61 10.44 11.74
N ALA A 53 13.41 11.17 10.96
CA ALA A 53 14.47 10.59 10.13
C ALA A 53 15.50 9.82 10.97
N LYS A 54 15.94 10.35 12.12
CA LYS A 54 16.86 9.66 13.04
C LYS A 54 16.34 8.29 13.49
N ILE A 55 15.02 8.10 13.53
CA ILE A 55 14.41 6.83 13.90
C ILE A 55 14.29 5.92 12.67
N TYR A 56 13.76 6.44 11.58
CA TYR A 56 13.42 5.63 10.40
C TYR A 56 14.65 5.21 9.59
N GLU A 57 15.71 6.03 9.54
CA GLU A 57 16.98 5.71 8.89
C GLU A 57 17.75 4.56 9.56
N LYS A 58 17.28 4.08 10.72
CA LYS A 58 17.79 2.85 11.34
C LYS A 58 17.30 1.58 10.64
N ALA A 59 16.35 1.66 9.72
CA ALA A 59 15.98 0.57 8.84
C ALA A 59 17.13 0.31 7.85
N VAL A 60 17.80 -0.84 7.98
CA VAL A 60 19.02 -1.15 7.24
C VAL A 60 19.15 -2.64 6.99
N GLN A 61 19.79 -3.00 5.90
CA GLN A 61 20.25 -4.37 5.64
C GLN A 61 21.79 -4.39 5.74
N PHE A 62 22.31 -5.16 6.67
CA PHE A 62 23.75 -5.31 6.84
C PHE A 62 24.36 -6.30 5.83
N PRO A 63 25.58 -6.07 5.32
CA PRO A 63 26.24 -6.99 4.41
C PRO A 63 26.46 -8.39 5.00
N ALA A 64 26.61 -8.50 6.31
CA ALA A 64 26.78 -9.76 7.04
C ALA A 64 25.50 -10.60 7.18
N GLY A 65 24.33 -10.05 6.80
CA GLY A 65 23.06 -10.80 6.73
C GLY A 65 21.98 -10.37 7.71
N GLY A 66 22.28 -9.57 8.73
CA GLY A 66 21.26 -8.98 9.61
C GLY A 66 20.49 -7.84 8.93
N SER A 67 19.26 -7.59 9.35
CA SER A 67 18.46 -6.49 8.80
C SER A 67 17.47 -5.95 9.82
N ILE A 68 17.11 -4.67 9.67
CA ILE A 68 16.05 -4.00 10.41
C ILE A 68 14.99 -3.52 9.43
N THR A 69 13.77 -4.02 9.60
CA THR A 69 12.58 -3.51 8.91
C THR A 69 11.75 -2.72 9.92
N ILE A 70 11.34 -1.50 9.56
CA ILE A 70 10.52 -0.64 10.42
C ILE A 70 9.15 -0.45 9.75
N ILE A 71 8.09 -0.68 10.52
CA ILE A 71 6.72 -0.29 10.16
C ILE A 71 6.31 0.81 11.14
N ALA A 72 6.19 2.04 10.63
CA ALA A 72 5.76 3.20 11.38
C ALA A 72 4.27 3.46 11.12
N VAL A 73 3.46 3.49 12.18
CA VAL A 73 2.02 3.75 12.11
C VAL A 73 1.75 5.20 12.46
N THR A 74 1.02 5.89 11.58
CA THR A 74 0.53 7.25 11.81
C THR A 74 -0.99 7.28 11.74
N THR A 75 -1.62 8.10 12.57
CA THR A 75 -3.06 8.33 12.53
C THR A 75 -3.37 9.46 11.55
N LEU A 76 -4.38 9.26 10.70
CA LEU A 76 -4.87 10.28 9.78
C LEU A 76 -6.09 10.98 10.39
N SER A 77 -5.89 12.14 10.97
CA SER A 77 -7.00 12.96 11.47
C SER A 77 -7.85 13.44 10.30
N GLY A 78 -9.14 13.11 10.30
CA GLY A 78 -10.03 13.44 9.19
C GLY A 78 -9.66 12.81 7.84
N GLY A 79 -8.76 11.82 7.81
CA GLY A 79 -8.26 11.20 6.58
C GLY A 79 -7.23 12.07 5.84
N ASP A 80 -6.69 13.10 6.48
CA ASP A 80 -5.70 14.02 5.88
C ASP A 80 -4.28 13.43 5.90
N ILE A 81 -3.82 13.01 4.73
CA ILE A 81 -2.46 12.52 4.52
C ILE A 81 -1.43 13.67 4.42
N THR A 82 -1.88 14.91 4.25
CA THR A 82 -1.01 16.09 4.09
C THR A 82 -0.63 16.72 5.43
N HIS A 83 -1.17 16.24 6.55
CA HIS A 83 -0.73 16.62 7.88
C HIS A 83 0.77 16.33 8.07
N ALA A 84 1.49 17.16 8.82
CA ALA A 84 2.95 17.14 8.92
C ALA A 84 3.53 15.76 9.31
N VAL A 85 2.86 14.99 10.16
CA VAL A 85 3.37 13.68 10.63
C VAL A 85 3.30 12.60 9.54
N PRO A 86 2.14 12.28 8.93
CA PRO A 86 2.08 11.31 7.84
C PRO A 86 2.85 11.79 6.59
N ASP A 87 2.84 13.08 6.27
CA ASP A 87 3.55 13.64 5.13
C ASP A 87 5.07 13.43 5.27
N ASN A 88 5.68 13.84 6.38
CA ASN A 88 7.10 13.62 6.65
C ASN A 88 7.46 12.12 6.72
N THR A 89 6.62 11.30 7.35
CA THR A 89 6.81 9.85 7.38
C THR A 89 6.82 9.26 5.98
N GLY A 90 5.90 9.69 5.10
CA GLY A 90 5.86 9.29 3.71
C GLY A 90 7.08 9.72 2.90
N TYR A 91 7.69 10.86 3.20
CA TYR A 91 8.93 11.32 2.55
C TYR A 91 10.16 10.51 2.95
N ILE A 92 10.28 10.15 4.22
CA ILE A 92 11.46 9.48 4.76
C ILE A 92 11.45 7.98 4.44
N THR A 93 10.27 7.33 4.48
CA THR A 93 10.14 5.89 4.30
C THR A 93 10.09 5.47 2.83
N GLU A 94 10.44 4.22 2.51
CA GLU A 94 10.45 3.68 1.15
C GLU A 94 9.08 3.26 0.62
N GLY A 95 8.06 3.31 1.44
CA GLY A 95 6.68 3.01 1.04
C GLY A 95 5.69 3.41 2.11
N GLN A 96 4.44 3.54 1.69
CA GLN A 96 3.33 3.82 2.60
C GLN A 96 2.11 2.99 2.21
N LEU A 97 1.45 2.43 3.20
CA LEU A 97 0.19 1.73 3.05
C LEU A 97 -0.92 2.59 3.66
N PHE A 98 -1.81 3.07 2.81
CA PHE A 98 -2.98 3.83 3.24
C PHE A 98 -4.14 2.86 3.48
N LEU A 99 -4.64 2.84 4.71
CA LEU A 99 -5.77 1.99 5.09
C LEU A 99 -7.07 2.78 5.09
N ARG A 100 -8.13 2.23 4.50
CA ARG A 100 -9.47 2.79 4.56
C ARG A 100 -10.53 1.73 4.78
N ARG A 101 -11.66 2.11 5.34
CA ARG A 101 -12.83 1.23 5.37
C ARG A 101 -13.53 1.27 4.00
N ASP A 102 -13.74 0.10 3.45
CA ASP A 102 -14.53 -0.08 2.24
C ASP A 102 -16.00 -0.35 2.62
N SER A 103 -16.91 0.52 2.16
CA SER A 103 -18.34 0.43 2.48
C SER A 103 -19.03 -0.75 1.78
N ASP A 104 -18.52 -1.15 0.60
CA ASP A 104 -19.18 -2.14 -0.25
C ASP A 104 -18.96 -3.56 0.28
N ILE A 105 -17.86 -3.79 1.01
CA ILE A 105 -17.54 -5.08 1.64
C ILE A 105 -17.53 -5.02 3.18
N GLY A 106 -17.61 -3.83 3.78
CA GLY A 106 -17.60 -3.64 5.23
C GLY A 106 -16.27 -3.89 5.92
N LYS A 107 -15.17 -4.06 5.18
CA LYS A 107 -13.83 -4.38 5.67
C LYS A 107 -12.88 -3.18 5.59
N VAL A 108 -11.77 -3.28 6.30
CA VAL A 108 -10.62 -2.39 6.09
C VAL A 108 -9.77 -2.96 4.96
N ILE A 109 -9.40 -2.11 4.02
CA ILE A 109 -8.57 -2.46 2.86
C ILE A 109 -7.35 -1.56 2.76
N VAL A 110 -6.33 -2.03 2.06
CA VAL A 110 -5.23 -1.20 1.56
C VAL A 110 -5.72 -0.46 0.32
N ASP A 111 -5.71 0.87 0.35
CA ASP A 111 -6.10 1.69 -0.79
C ASP A 111 -4.99 1.67 -1.86
N PRO A 112 -5.25 1.11 -3.06
CA PRO A 112 -4.22 0.95 -4.09
C PRO A 112 -3.80 2.27 -4.76
N PHE A 113 -4.62 3.33 -4.65
CA PHE A 113 -4.31 4.63 -5.25
C PHE A 113 -3.50 5.54 -4.34
N ARG A 114 -3.73 5.43 -3.02
CA ARG A 114 -3.05 6.25 -2.01
C ARG A 114 -1.83 5.57 -1.42
N SER A 115 -1.67 4.26 -1.66
CA SER A 115 -0.51 3.50 -1.23
C SER A 115 0.62 3.60 -2.25
N LEU A 116 1.86 3.61 -1.77
CA LEU A 116 3.06 3.78 -2.59
C LEU A 116 4.16 2.83 -2.13
N SER A 117 4.89 2.27 -3.10
CA SER A 117 6.17 1.61 -2.87
C SER A 117 7.21 2.14 -3.87
N ARG A 118 8.27 2.79 -3.38
CA ARG A 118 9.36 3.31 -4.22
C ARG A 118 10.24 2.19 -4.76
N LEU A 119 10.34 1.10 -4.03
CA LEU A 119 11.22 -0.03 -4.36
C LEU A 119 10.56 -1.08 -5.26
N LYS A 120 9.28 -0.95 -5.60
CA LYS A 120 8.56 -1.97 -6.38
C LYS A 120 9.27 -2.35 -7.69
N GLN A 121 9.86 -1.39 -8.39
CA GLN A 121 10.55 -1.62 -9.68
C GLN A 121 11.83 -2.47 -9.55
N LEU A 122 12.41 -2.57 -8.35
CA LEU A 122 13.57 -3.42 -8.07
C LEU A 122 13.20 -4.89 -7.87
N VAL A 123 11.93 -5.15 -7.57
CA VAL A 123 11.43 -6.47 -7.18
C VAL A 123 10.45 -7.04 -8.21
N THR A 124 9.48 -6.23 -8.65
CA THR A 124 8.37 -6.66 -9.49
C THR A 124 8.85 -7.15 -10.86
N GLY A 125 8.54 -8.41 -11.20
CA GLY A 125 8.96 -9.07 -12.43
C GLY A 125 10.44 -9.44 -12.52
N LYS A 126 11.24 -9.16 -11.47
CA LYS A 126 12.67 -9.51 -11.37
C LYS A 126 12.93 -10.57 -10.30
N LYS A 127 12.33 -10.39 -9.12
CA LYS A 127 12.36 -11.33 -7.99
C LYS A 127 11.02 -12.02 -7.77
N THR A 128 10.01 -11.63 -8.53
CA THR A 128 8.67 -12.19 -8.55
C THR A 128 8.36 -12.72 -9.95
N ARG A 129 7.23 -13.40 -10.12
CA ARG A 129 6.78 -13.96 -11.39
C ARG A 129 6.75 -12.90 -12.49
N LYS A 130 7.09 -13.26 -13.73
CA LYS A 130 7.28 -12.34 -14.87
C LYS A 130 6.04 -11.52 -15.26
N ASP A 131 4.85 -12.03 -14.98
CA ASP A 131 3.56 -11.40 -15.27
C ASP A 131 3.19 -10.31 -14.24
N HIS A 132 3.81 -10.32 -13.05
CA HIS A 132 3.47 -9.42 -11.94
C HIS A 132 3.35 -7.94 -12.35
N PRO A 133 4.26 -7.32 -13.13
CA PRO A 133 4.13 -5.91 -13.51
C PRO A 133 2.87 -5.62 -14.32
N GLN A 134 2.50 -6.54 -15.24
CA GLN A 134 1.35 -6.34 -16.10
C GLN A 134 0.03 -6.64 -15.40
N VAL A 135 0.01 -7.66 -14.55
CA VAL A 135 -1.15 -7.97 -13.68
C VAL A 135 -1.47 -6.79 -12.78
N MET A 136 -0.45 -6.20 -12.10
CA MET A 136 -0.65 -5.02 -11.26
C MET A 136 -1.19 -3.82 -12.05
N ASN A 137 -0.61 -3.54 -13.23
CA ASN A 137 -1.06 -2.41 -14.04
C ASN A 137 -2.50 -2.60 -14.53
N ALA A 138 -2.86 -3.80 -14.96
CA ALA A 138 -4.21 -4.14 -15.37
C ALA A 138 -5.20 -4.01 -14.19
N ALA A 139 -4.86 -4.57 -13.03
CA ALA A 139 -5.70 -4.51 -11.84
C ALA A 139 -5.97 -3.06 -11.39
N VAL A 140 -4.93 -2.22 -11.32
CA VAL A 140 -5.08 -0.81 -10.93
C VAL A 140 -5.94 -0.05 -11.93
N ARG A 141 -5.76 -0.28 -13.24
CA ARG A 141 -6.59 0.35 -14.28
C ARG A 141 -8.06 -0.07 -14.16
N LEU A 142 -8.33 -1.37 -14.06
CA LEU A 142 -9.70 -1.89 -13.93
C LEU A 142 -10.38 -1.41 -12.64
N TYR A 143 -9.61 -1.29 -11.55
CA TYR A 143 -10.10 -0.74 -10.30
C TYR A 143 -10.40 0.77 -10.41
N ALA A 144 -9.63 1.52 -11.22
CA ALA A 144 -9.94 2.91 -11.54
C ALA A 144 -11.19 3.05 -12.42
N ASP A 145 -11.39 2.15 -13.39
CA ASP A 145 -12.60 2.10 -14.19
C ASP A 145 -13.84 1.85 -13.32
N ALA A 146 -13.73 0.99 -12.32
CA ALA A 146 -14.81 0.77 -11.34
C ALA A 146 -15.09 2.02 -10.49
N ALA A 147 -14.07 2.77 -10.08
CA ALA A 147 -14.27 4.03 -9.37
C ALA A 147 -15.02 5.06 -10.24
N ASN A 148 -14.70 5.14 -11.53
CA ASN A 148 -15.41 5.97 -12.49
C ASN A 148 -16.87 5.50 -12.68
N ALA A 149 -17.11 4.18 -12.77
CA ALA A 149 -18.45 3.61 -12.86
C ALA A 149 -19.29 3.92 -11.61
N LYS A 150 -18.69 3.86 -10.42
CA LYS A 150 -19.34 4.24 -9.17
C LYS A 150 -19.76 5.72 -9.17
N THR A 151 -18.90 6.61 -9.64
CA THR A 151 -19.19 8.04 -9.79
C THR A 151 -20.33 8.29 -10.79
N LYS A 152 -20.37 7.54 -11.90
CA LYS A 152 -21.51 7.61 -12.85
C LYS A 152 -22.83 7.23 -12.16
N LEU A 153 -22.84 6.12 -11.41
CA LEU A 153 -24.01 5.65 -10.69
C LEU A 153 -24.48 6.67 -9.65
N GLU A 154 -23.57 7.24 -8.87
CA GLU A 154 -23.87 8.28 -7.86
C GLU A 154 -24.45 9.55 -8.48
N ASN A 155 -24.06 9.87 -9.73
CA ASN A 155 -24.60 11.02 -10.49
C ASN A 155 -25.88 10.68 -11.27
N GLY A 156 -26.41 9.46 -11.15
CA GLY A 156 -27.68 9.06 -11.78
C GLY A 156 -27.56 8.72 -13.27
N PHE A 157 -26.36 8.42 -13.77
CA PHE A 157 -26.17 7.94 -15.14
C PHE A 157 -26.41 6.43 -15.24
N ASP A 158 -26.90 5.99 -16.38
CA ASP A 158 -27.02 4.58 -16.69
C ASP A 158 -25.63 3.92 -16.83
N LEU A 159 -25.50 2.72 -16.29
CA LEU A 159 -24.30 1.93 -16.38
C LEU A 159 -24.31 1.06 -17.64
N THR A 160 -23.16 0.95 -18.29
CA THR A 160 -22.94 -0.05 -19.34
C THR A 160 -22.69 -1.43 -18.73
N ASN A 161 -22.83 -2.49 -19.53
CA ASN A 161 -22.45 -3.84 -19.10
C ASN A 161 -20.97 -3.92 -18.63
N TYR A 162 -20.08 -3.13 -19.24
CA TYR A 162 -18.69 -3.03 -18.79
C TYR A 162 -18.59 -2.36 -17.42
N ASP A 163 -19.32 -1.27 -17.18
CA ASP A 163 -19.34 -0.59 -15.88
C ASP A 163 -19.83 -1.54 -14.77
N GLU A 164 -20.89 -2.32 -15.01
CA GLU A 164 -21.41 -3.30 -14.05
C GLU A 164 -20.38 -4.39 -13.72
N ARG A 165 -19.69 -4.91 -14.74
CA ARG A 165 -18.63 -5.93 -14.56
C ARG A 165 -17.44 -5.38 -13.79
N THR A 166 -17.02 -4.13 -14.06
CA THR A 166 -15.91 -3.50 -13.32
C THR A 166 -16.27 -3.25 -11.88
N LEU A 167 -17.51 -2.87 -11.55
CA LEU A 167 -17.97 -2.73 -10.16
C LEU A 167 -17.94 -4.07 -9.43
N ALA A 168 -18.45 -5.13 -10.06
CA ALA A 168 -18.43 -6.47 -9.48
C ALA A 168 -16.98 -6.98 -9.29
N PHE A 169 -16.10 -6.75 -10.27
CA PHE A 169 -14.67 -7.03 -10.15
C PHE A 169 -14.04 -6.30 -8.98
N ALA A 170 -14.26 -4.98 -8.84
CA ALA A 170 -13.65 -4.19 -7.78
C ALA A 170 -14.07 -4.67 -6.39
N LYS A 171 -15.32 -5.10 -6.22
CA LYS A 171 -15.82 -5.67 -4.98
C LYS A 171 -15.09 -6.97 -4.62
N ASP A 172 -14.98 -7.90 -5.57
CA ASP A 172 -14.27 -9.17 -5.35
C ASP A 172 -12.77 -8.95 -5.16
N TYR A 173 -12.17 -8.04 -5.93
CA TYR A 173 -10.77 -7.66 -5.82
C TYR A 173 -10.46 -7.06 -4.45
N SER A 174 -11.29 -6.15 -3.96
CA SER A 174 -11.17 -5.59 -2.61
C SER A 174 -11.24 -6.67 -1.54
N ASN A 175 -12.18 -7.62 -1.67
CA ASN A 175 -12.39 -8.66 -0.66
C ASN A 175 -11.30 -9.73 -0.66
N GLN A 176 -10.76 -10.11 -1.83
CA GLN A 176 -9.84 -11.24 -1.98
C GLN A 176 -8.37 -10.84 -1.99
N LEU A 177 -8.05 -9.57 -2.31
CA LEU A 177 -6.66 -9.11 -2.45
C LEU A 177 -6.31 -7.87 -1.61
N LEU A 178 -7.25 -6.94 -1.38
CA LEU A 178 -6.94 -5.69 -0.69
C LEU A 178 -7.31 -5.69 0.79
N ALA A 179 -8.18 -6.59 1.24
CA ALA A 179 -8.61 -6.66 2.63
C ALA A 179 -7.45 -7.08 3.54
N ILE A 180 -7.34 -6.44 4.70
CA ILE A 180 -6.22 -6.67 5.65
C ILE A 180 -6.21 -8.06 6.30
N ASP A 181 -7.29 -8.81 6.17
CA ASP A 181 -7.40 -10.20 6.63
C ASP A 181 -6.97 -11.24 5.58
N VAL A 182 -6.57 -10.78 4.38
CA VAL A 182 -6.02 -11.64 3.32
C VAL A 182 -4.59 -12.04 3.65
N ASN A 183 -4.28 -13.34 3.54
CA ASN A 183 -2.96 -13.89 3.78
C ASN A 183 -2.58 -14.81 2.60
N LEU A 184 -2.03 -14.21 1.55
CA LEU A 184 -1.60 -14.89 0.33
C LEU A 184 -0.12 -14.56 0.07
N ASP A 185 0.61 -15.52 -0.47
CA ASP A 185 1.92 -15.20 -1.03
C ASP A 185 1.79 -14.48 -2.38
N THR A 186 2.92 -13.99 -2.92
CA THR A 186 2.91 -13.21 -4.16
C THR A 186 2.43 -14.03 -5.37
N THR A 187 2.66 -15.33 -5.40
CA THR A 187 2.22 -16.21 -6.51
C THR A 187 0.72 -16.47 -6.42
N GLU A 188 0.24 -16.82 -5.24
CA GLU A 188 -1.19 -16.99 -4.96
C GLU A 188 -1.98 -15.72 -5.28
N MET A 189 -1.46 -14.55 -4.89
CA MET A 189 -2.07 -13.26 -5.21
C MET A 189 -2.21 -13.04 -6.73
N LEU A 190 -1.19 -13.41 -7.51
CA LEU A 190 -1.23 -13.29 -8.96
C LEU A 190 -2.24 -14.27 -9.58
N ASP A 191 -2.34 -15.49 -9.06
CA ASP A 191 -3.30 -16.49 -9.53
C ASP A 191 -4.74 -16.07 -9.24
N VAL A 192 -4.99 -15.51 -8.05
CA VAL A 192 -6.30 -14.91 -7.72
C VAL A 192 -6.62 -13.74 -8.66
N ALA A 193 -5.65 -12.88 -8.96
CA ALA A 193 -5.86 -11.76 -9.88
C ALA A 193 -6.22 -12.25 -11.29
N TRP A 194 -5.53 -13.27 -11.83
CA TRP A 194 -5.87 -13.90 -13.10
C TRP A 194 -7.27 -14.53 -13.11
N SER A 195 -7.62 -15.22 -12.01
CA SER A 195 -8.96 -15.79 -11.85
C SER A 195 -10.05 -14.72 -11.90
N LEU A 196 -9.83 -13.58 -11.22
CA LEU A 196 -10.75 -12.45 -11.25
C LEU A 196 -10.84 -11.82 -12.64
N PHE A 197 -9.72 -11.70 -13.37
CA PHE A 197 -9.76 -11.22 -14.77
C PHE A 197 -10.61 -12.14 -15.63
N GLY A 198 -10.38 -13.46 -15.59
CA GLY A 198 -11.14 -14.42 -16.37
C GLY A 198 -12.63 -14.48 -16.01
N LYS A 199 -12.98 -14.20 -14.75
CA LYS A 199 -14.37 -14.16 -14.28
C LYS A 199 -15.16 -12.97 -14.83
N TYR A 200 -14.52 -11.80 -14.96
CA TYR A 200 -15.23 -10.55 -15.26
C TYR A 200 -14.94 -9.97 -16.62
N PHE A 201 -13.83 -10.34 -17.27
CA PHE A 201 -13.37 -9.70 -18.49
C PHE A 201 -13.01 -10.72 -19.57
N ARG A 202 -12.90 -10.23 -20.80
CA ARG A 202 -12.30 -10.97 -21.90
C ARG A 202 -10.79 -10.69 -21.96
N PRO A 203 -9.98 -11.57 -22.55
CA PRO A 203 -8.54 -11.38 -22.67
C PRO A 203 -8.13 -10.01 -23.24
N GLU A 204 -8.88 -9.50 -24.23
CA GLU A 204 -8.58 -8.23 -24.90
C GLU A 204 -8.85 -7.02 -24.01
N GLU A 205 -9.74 -7.13 -23.01
CA GLU A 205 -10.14 -6.03 -22.12
C GLU A 205 -9.12 -5.77 -21.03
N VAL A 206 -8.29 -6.75 -20.67
CA VAL A 206 -7.28 -6.59 -19.60
C VAL A 206 -6.01 -5.89 -20.06
N ASN A 207 -5.80 -5.74 -21.37
CA ASN A 207 -4.64 -5.07 -21.96
C ASN A 207 -3.29 -5.58 -21.42
N ILE A 208 -3.15 -6.90 -21.32
CA ILE A 208 -1.93 -7.63 -20.97
C ILE A 208 -1.37 -8.27 -22.27
N LYS A 209 -0.04 -8.41 -22.35
CA LYS A 209 0.61 -9.04 -23.50
C LYS A 209 0.06 -10.43 -23.75
N LYS A 210 -0.19 -10.74 -25.04
CA LYS A 210 -0.77 -12.02 -25.47
C LYS A 210 -0.02 -13.23 -24.93
N GLU A 211 1.32 -13.20 -24.93
CA GLU A 211 2.16 -14.28 -24.42
C GLU A 211 1.86 -14.64 -22.97
N LEU A 212 1.56 -13.64 -22.12
CA LEU A 212 1.20 -13.85 -20.73
C LEU A 212 -0.26 -14.29 -20.58
N VAL A 213 -1.13 -13.78 -21.44
CA VAL A 213 -2.53 -14.24 -21.49
C VAL A 213 -2.57 -15.72 -21.90
N ASP A 214 -1.85 -16.10 -22.95
CA ASP A 214 -1.80 -17.50 -23.42
C ASP A 214 -1.27 -18.47 -22.34
N GLU A 215 -0.40 -17.98 -21.43
CA GLU A 215 0.22 -18.81 -20.40
C GLU A 215 -0.59 -18.84 -19.09
N PHE A 216 -1.18 -17.72 -18.65
CA PHE A 216 -1.76 -17.57 -17.31
C PHE A 216 -3.28 -17.38 -17.32
N TRP A 217 -3.92 -17.19 -18.47
CA TRP A 217 -5.38 -17.02 -18.49
C TRP A 217 -6.09 -18.28 -17.99
N PRO A 218 -7.06 -18.14 -17.06
CA PRO A 218 -7.77 -19.31 -16.54
C PRO A 218 -8.49 -20.02 -17.66
N GLN A 219 -8.22 -21.33 -17.79
CA GLN A 219 -8.94 -22.21 -18.74
C GLN A 219 -10.39 -22.30 -18.25
N SER A 220 -11.33 -22.08 -19.14
CA SER A 220 -12.74 -22.31 -18.84
C SER A 220 -12.88 -23.79 -18.46
N GLU A 221 -13.25 -24.07 -17.22
CA GLU A 221 -13.74 -25.40 -16.86
C GLU A 221 -15.01 -25.62 -17.69
N ASN A 222 -14.94 -26.57 -18.66
CA ASN A 222 -16.08 -27.05 -19.44
C ASN A 222 -17.05 -27.83 -18.57
#